data_56c283aaf502b9ec7256db04da834abe
#
_entry.id   56c283aaf502b9ec7256db04da834abe
#
_cell.length_a   1.000
_cell.length_b   1.000
_cell.length_c   1.000
_cell.angle_alpha   90.00
_cell.angle_beta   90.00
_cell.angle_gamma   90.00
#
_symmetry.space_group_name_H-M   'P 1'
#
loop_
_entity.id
_entity.type
_entity.pdbx_description
1 polymer ?
#
loop_
_entity_poly.entity_id
_entity_poly.type
_entity_poly.pdbx_seq_one_letter_code
_entity_poly.pdbx_strand_id
1 'polypeptide(L)'
;MIELDGTENKGKLGANAILAVSLAVAKAQAEESGLPLYRYLGGTMARTLPVPMMNIVNGGQHADNPIDIQEFMIMPVGAPSFKECLRWCSEVFHALASILKDRGLATSVGDEGGFAPALKSDEEAIETILEAVKKAGYEPGKDFKIAMDAASSEWKTGKKGEYKLPKAGTVYTSEQLIDHWKKLVEKYPIISIEDALDEEDWEGWQKLTAELGDKVQLVGDDLFVTNTERLAKGISLGCGNSILTVSYTHLRAHET
;
A
#
# COMPACT_ATOMS: atom_id res chain seq x y z
N MET A 1 -0.57 -10.47 27.63
CA MET A 1 0.10 -9.18 27.44
C MET A 1 -0.89 -8.03 27.22
N ILE A 2 -1.93 -8.20 26.41
CA ILE A 2 -2.97 -7.16 26.20
C ILE A 2 -3.64 -6.80 27.52
N GLU A 3 -4.05 -7.77 28.32
CA GLU A 3 -4.61 -7.54 29.67
C GLU A 3 -3.63 -6.86 30.62
N LEU A 4 -2.34 -7.19 30.52
CA LEU A 4 -1.28 -6.56 31.34
C LEU A 4 -1.04 -5.10 30.93
N ASP A 5 -1.13 -4.79 29.64
CA ASP A 5 -1.08 -3.42 29.15
C ASP A 5 -2.28 -2.61 29.65
N GLY A 6 -3.48 -3.14 29.45
CA GLY A 6 -4.74 -2.56 29.95
C GLY A 6 -5.12 -1.23 29.31
N THR A 7 -4.43 -0.79 28.24
CA THR A 7 -4.76 0.43 27.51
C THR A 7 -5.35 0.09 26.12
N GLU A 8 -6.23 0.94 25.63
CA GLU A 8 -6.88 0.78 24.34
C GLU A 8 -5.86 0.68 23.18
N ASN A 9 -4.85 1.56 23.20
CA ASN A 9 -3.83 1.68 22.16
C ASN A 9 -2.52 0.93 22.48
N LYS A 10 -2.53 0.03 23.49
CA LYS A 10 -1.31 -0.70 23.90
C LYS A 10 -0.14 0.23 24.28
N GLY A 11 -0.47 1.40 24.83
CA GLY A 11 0.48 2.48 25.09
C GLY A 11 1.43 2.25 26.26
N LYS A 12 1.14 1.28 27.15
CA LYS A 12 1.97 0.99 28.33
C LYS A 12 3.15 0.08 28.00
N LEU A 13 2.92 -1.01 27.29
CA LEU A 13 3.96 -1.97 26.87
C LEU A 13 4.49 -1.68 25.46
N GLY A 14 3.65 -1.10 24.63
CA GLY A 14 3.94 -0.86 23.22
C GLY A 14 3.64 -2.07 22.30
N ALA A 15 3.16 -1.78 21.09
CA ALA A 15 2.79 -2.81 20.12
C ALA A 15 3.98 -3.69 19.73
N ASN A 16 5.17 -3.11 19.56
CA ASN A 16 6.38 -3.85 19.20
C ASN A 16 6.75 -4.93 20.24
N ALA A 17 6.68 -4.60 21.54
CA ALA A 17 6.99 -5.56 22.60
C ALA A 17 5.95 -6.69 22.66
N ILE A 18 4.67 -6.37 22.51
CA ILE A 18 3.58 -7.35 22.50
C ILE A 18 3.73 -8.29 21.29
N LEU A 19 3.98 -7.74 20.10
CA LEU A 19 4.16 -8.52 18.87
C LEU A 19 5.42 -9.38 18.94
N ALA A 20 6.53 -8.85 19.44
CA ALA A 20 7.79 -9.61 19.57
C ALA A 20 7.60 -10.88 20.43
N VAL A 21 6.91 -10.78 21.57
CA VAL A 21 6.61 -11.94 22.42
C VAL A 21 5.67 -12.92 21.70
N SER A 22 4.63 -12.42 21.02
CA SER A 22 3.70 -13.26 20.26
C SER A 22 4.42 -14.05 19.16
N LEU A 23 5.28 -13.39 18.40
CA LEU A 23 6.09 -14.05 17.35
C LEU A 23 7.09 -15.04 17.92
N ALA A 24 7.75 -14.72 19.03
CA ALA A 24 8.70 -15.62 19.69
C ALA A 24 8.03 -16.92 20.15
N VAL A 25 6.86 -16.83 20.78
CA VAL A 25 6.08 -18.00 21.22
C VAL A 25 5.63 -18.84 20.01
N ALA A 26 5.13 -18.21 18.94
CA ALA A 26 4.73 -18.94 17.74
C ALA A 26 5.90 -19.66 17.06
N LYS A 27 7.06 -19.01 16.98
CA LYS A 27 8.29 -19.61 16.43
C LYS A 27 8.79 -20.79 17.28
N ALA A 28 8.83 -20.62 18.60
CA ALA A 28 9.24 -21.68 19.50
C ALA A 28 8.33 -22.91 19.39
N GLN A 29 7.02 -22.70 19.34
CA GLN A 29 6.07 -23.83 19.19
C GLN A 29 6.13 -24.48 17.81
N ALA A 30 6.40 -23.72 16.75
CA ALA A 30 6.60 -24.27 15.42
C ALA A 30 7.86 -25.17 15.39
N GLU A 31 8.96 -24.73 16.00
CA GLU A 31 10.21 -25.48 16.12
C GLU A 31 10.02 -26.77 16.93
N GLU A 32 9.38 -26.68 18.09
CA GLU A 32 9.03 -27.83 18.92
C GLU A 32 8.19 -28.86 18.17
N SER A 33 7.29 -28.38 17.32
CA SER A 33 6.42 -29.25 16.48
C SER A 33 7.14 -29.79 15.22
N GLY A 34 8.38 -29.41 14.96
CA GLY A 34 9.11 -29.77 13.76
C GLY A 34 8.53 -29.18 12.47
N LEU A 35 7.80 -28.06 12.56
CA LEU A 35 7.13 -27.42 11.43
C LEU A 35 7.74 -26.05 11.11
N PRO A 36 7.85 -25.67 9.83
CA PRO A 36 8.12 -24.28 9.50
C PRO A 36 6.96 -23.38 9.93
N LEU A 37 7.26 -22.13 10.35
CA LEU A 37 6.29 -21.21 10.93
C LEU A 37 5.02 -21.03 10.10
N TYR A 38 5.16 -20.90 8.77
CA TYR A 38 4.01 -20.74 7.88
C TYR A 38 3.07 -21.97 7.91
N ARG A 39 3.58 -23.16 8.11
CA ARG A 39 2.80 -24.40 8.26
C ARG A 39 2.12 -24.47 9.62
N TYR A 40 2.86 -24.08 10.66
CA TYR A 40 2.32 -24.04 12.02
C TYR A 40 1.13 -23.07 12.11
N LEU A 41 1.25 -21.86 11.54
CA LEU A 41 0.19 -20.86 11.57
C LEU A 41 -0.92 -21.12 10.56
N GLY A 42 -0.58 -21.47 9.34
CA GLY A 42 -1.52 -21.56 8.21
C GLY A 42 -2.05 -22.98 7.91
N GLY A 43 -1.53 -23.99 8.61
CA GLY A 43 -1.93 -25.38 8.41
C GLY A 43 -1.44 -25.99 7.09
N THR A 44 -2.08 -27.10 6.69
CA THR A 44 -1.66 -27.91 5.53
C THR A 44 -1.84 -27.19 4.18
N MET A 45 -2.74 -26.23 4.11
CA MET A 45 -3.04 -25.48 2.89
C MET A 45 -2.18 -24.23 2.69
N ALA A 46 -1.39 -23.85 3.69
CA ALA A 46 -0.48 -22.69 3.60
C ALA A 46 0.71 -22.99 2.69
N ARG A 47 0.53 -22.85 1.38
CA ARG A 47 1.55 -23.14 0.36
C ARG A 47 1.53 -22.19 -0.84
N THR A 48 0.65 -21.21 -0.84
CA THR A 48 0.52 -20.24 -1.93
C THR A 48 1.22 -18.95 -1.55
N LEU A 49 2.19 -18.50 -2.36
CA LEU A 49 2.78 -17.19 -2.23
C LEU A 49 1.92 -16.16 -2.97
N PRO A 50 1.75 -14.95 -2.43
CA PRO A 50 1.00 -13.89 -3.10
C PRO A 50 1.77 -13.31 -4.29
N VAL A 51 1.07 -12.60 -5.17
CA VAL A 51 1.71 -11.68 -6.11
C VAL A 51 2.34 -10.55 -5.30
N PRO A 52 3.64 -10.28 -5.43
CA PRO A 52 4.28 -9.20 -4.68
C PRO A 52 3.80 -7.84 -5.15
N MET A 53 3.69 -6.89 -4.21
CA MET A 53 3.52 -5.46 -4.45
C MET A 53 4.87 -4.82 -4.18
N MET A 54 5.56 -4.37 -5.23
CA MET A 54 6.89 -3.79 -5.10
C MET A 54 6.81 -2.27 -5.26
N ASN A 55 7.11 -1.54 -4.19
CA ASN A 55 7.22 -0.08 -4.26
C ASN A 55 8.38 0.32 -5.17
N ILE A 56 8.13 1.18 -6.14
CA ILE A 56 9.10 1.55 -7.18
C ILE A 56 9.30 3.07 -7.33
N VAL A 57 8.27 3.87 -6.97
CA VAL A 57 8.32 5.34 -6.92
C VAL A 57 7.65 5.83 -5.64
N ASN A 58 8.30 6.78 -4.96
CA ASN A 58 7.80 7.44 -3.76
C ASN A 58 7.41 8.89 -4.04
N GLY A 59 6.37 9.34 -3.36
CA GLY A 59 5.91 10.72 -3.27
C GLY A 59 5.42 11.04 -1.87
N GLY A 60 4.46 11.95 -1.74
CA GLY A 60 3.81 12.32 -0.49
C GLY A 60 4.80 12.67 0.63
N GLN A 61 4.64 12.03 1.78
CA GLN A 61 5.53 12.18 2.93
C GLN A 61 6.85 11.41 2.77
N HIS A 62 6.90 10.41 1.89
CA HIS A 62 8.08 9.58 1.66
C HIS A 62 9.10 10.21 0.70
N ALA A 63 8.80 11.38 0.10
CA ALA A 63 9.70 12.07 -0.81
C ALA A 63 9.49 13.59 -0.84
N ASP A 64 10.58 14.34 -0.91
CA ASP A 64 10.54 15.80 -1.18
C ASP A 64 10.52 16.04 -2.70
N ASN A 65 9.36 15.78 -3.32
CA ASN A 65 9.12 15.95 -4.75
C ASN A 65 7.68 16.43 -5.01
N PRO A 66 7.27 16.76 -6.25
CA PRO A 66 5.93 17.27 -6.56
C PRO A 66 4.81 16.24 -6.64
N ILE A 67 5.02 15.01 -6.20
CA ILE A 67 4.06 13.89 -6.26
C ILE A 67 3.26 13.84 -4.96
N ASP A 68 1.93 13.80 -5.03
CA ASP A 68 1.05 13.75 -3.85
C ASP A 68 0.81 12.33 -3.33
N ILE A 69 0.66 11.34 -4.21
CA ILE A 69 0.51 9.92 -3.86
C ILE A 69 1.82 9.41 -3.24
N GLN A 70 1.70 8.72 -2.10
CA GLN A 70 2.84 8.34 -1.26
C GLN A 70 3.68 7.23 -1.86
N GLU A 71 3.03 6.19 -2.44
CA GLU A 71 3.72 5.05 -3.02
C GLU A 71 3.07 4.59 -4.32
N PHE A 72 3.93 4.23 -5.28
CA PHE A 72 3.53 3.56 -6.51
C PHE A 72 4.22 2.21 -6.58
N MET A 73 3.41 1.17 -6.63
CA MET A 73 3.86 -0.22 -6.64
C MET A 73 3.56 -0.89 -7.97
N ILE A 74 4.44 -1.80 -8.38
CA ILE A 74 4.21 -2.69 -9.52
C ILE A 74 3.82 -4.09 -9.03
N MET A 75 2.89 -4.71 -9.73
CA MET A 75 2.40 -6.06 -9.46
C MET A 75 2.56 -6.93 -10.70
N PRO A 76 3.48 -7.91 -10.71
CA PRO A 76 3.76 -8.77 -11.88
C PRO A 76 2.75 -9.91 -11.99
N VAL A 77 1.49 -9.57 -12.27
CA VAL A 77 0.34 -10.50 -12.30
C VAL A 77 0.43 -11.57 -13.39
N GLY A 78 1.20 -11.31 -14.46
CA GLY A 78 1.42 -12.27 -15.55
C GLY A 78 2.55 -13.26 -15.29
N ALA A 79 3.33 -13.10 -14.22
CA ALA A 79 4.47 -13.96 -13.95
C ALA A 79 4.04 -15.36 -13.48
N PRO A 80 4.68 -16.45 -13.97
CA PRO A 80 4.24 -17.82 -13.71
C PRO A 80 4.63 -18.34 -12.32
N SER A 81 5.48 -17.64 -11.58
CA SER A 81 5.92 -18.03 -10.24
C SER A 81 6.42 -16.81 -9.44
N PHE A 82 6.45 -16.94 -8.11
CA PHE A 82 6.98 -15.89 -7.23
C PHE A 82 8.44 -15.52 -7.55
N LYS A 83 9.28 -16.51 -7.89
CA LYS A 83 10.66 -16.27 -8.34
C LYS A 83 10.70 -15.38 -9.59
N GLU A 84 9.84 -15.67 -10.57
CA GLU A 84 9.73 -14.85 -11.77
C GLU A 84 9.13 -13.48 -11.47
N CYS A 85 8.17 -13.38 -10.54
CA CYS A 85 7.69 -12.09 -10.06
C CYS A 85 8.84 -11.18 -9.62
N LEU A 86 9.73 -11.68 -8.75
CA LEU A 86 10.87 -10.91 -8.25
C LEU A 86 11.86 -10.54 -9.36
N ARG A 87 12.14 -11.47 -10.28
CA ARG A 87 13.02 -11.19 -11.42
C ARG A 87 12.44 -10.08 -12.29
N TRP A 88 11.17 -10.21 -12.68
CA TRP A 88 10.49 -9.21 -13.50
C TRP A 88 10.44 -7.83 -12.84
N CYS A 89 10.13 -7.78 -11.54
CA CYS A 89 10.16 -6.52 -10.78
C CYS A 89 11.56 -5.88 -10.79
N SER A 90 12.62 -6.66 -10.60
CA SER A 90 14.00 -6.16 -10.65
C SER A 90 14.35 -5.58 -12.03
N GLU A 91 13.94 -6.24 -13.11
CA GLU A 91 14.18 -5.77 -14.48
C GLU A 91 13.45 -4.44 -14.75
N VAL A 92 12.18 -4.31 -14.32
CA VAL A 92 11.43 -3.05 -14.43
C VAL A 92 12.06 -1.94 -13.58
N PHE A 93 12.51 -2.25 -12.35
CA PHE A 93 13.20 -1.30 -11.49
C PHE A 93 14.47 -0.73 -12.15
N HIS A 94 15.29 -1.58 -12.76
CA HIS A 94 16.48 -1.15 -13.49
C HIS A 94 16.15 -0.37 -14.77
N ALA A 95 15.08 -0.76 -15.48
CA ALA A 95 14.60 -0.01 -16.63
C ALA A 95 14.13 1.40 -16.23
N LEU A 96 13.41 1.51 -15.10
CA LEU A 96 13.00 2.81 -14.53
C LEU A 96 14.21 3.67 -14.17
N ALA A 97 15.22 3.10 -13.49
CA ALA A 97 16.46 3.82 -13.18
C ALA A 97 17.14 4.40 -14.43
N SER A 98 17.16 3.63 -15.53
CA SER A 98 17.70 4.09 -16.81
C SER A 98 16.88 5.27 -17.39
N ILE A 99 15.55 5.18 -17.38
CA ILE A 99 14.67 6.26 -17.87
C ILE A 99 14.88 7.54 -17.07
N LEU A 100 14.91 7.43 -15.74
CA LEU A 100 15.12 8.58 -14.87
C LEU A 100 16.49 9.24 -15.12
N LYS A 101 17.55 8.46 -15.26
CA LYS A 101 18.89 8.96 -15.61
C LYS A 101 18.93 9.67 -16.97
N ASP A 102 18.30 9.06 -17.99
CA ASP A 102 18.22 9.63 -19.33
C ASP A 102 17.49 10.98 -19.34
N ARG A 103 16.53 11.16 -18.42
CA ARG A 103 15.81 12.43 -18.20
C ARG A 103 16.51 13.40 -17.24
N GLY A 104 17.69 13.06 -16.68
CA GLY A 104 18.42 13.86 -15.71
C GLY A 104 17.75 13.94 -14.33
N LEU A 105 16.89 12.97 -14.00
CA LEU A 105 16.19 12.89 -12.73
C LEU A 105 16.98 12.06 -11.69
N ALA A 106 16.70 12.32 -10.41
CA ALA A 106 17.31 11.58 -9.31
C ALA A 106 16.91 10.11 -9.31
N THR A 107 17.87 9.24 -8.99
CA THR A 107 17.68 7.81 -8.77
C THR A 107 18.08 7.41 -7.34
N SER A 108 18.03 8.36 -6.41
CA SER A 108 18.11 8.06 -4.98
C SER A 108 16.87 7.29 -4.55
N VAL A 109 17.07 6.32 -3.68
CA VAL A 109 16.02 5.45 -3.13
C VAL A 109 15.57 6.03 -1.80
N GLY A 110 14.27 6.13 -1.61
CA GLY A 110 13.67 6.53 -0.34
C GLY A 110 13.68 5.39 0.68
N ASP A 111 13.18 5.67 1.87
CA ASP A 111 13.15 4.71 2.99
C ASP A 111 12.31 3.45 2.67
N GLU A 112 11.31 3.58 1.82
CA GLU A 112 10.44 2.49 1.37
C GLU A 112 10.89 1.81 0.07
N GLY A 113 12.12 2.05 -0.38
CA GLY A 113 12.77 1.31 -1.46
C GLY A 113 12.51 1.83 -2.88
N GLY A 114 11.51 2.68 -3.13
CA GLY A 114 11.24 3.30 -4.43
C GLY A 114 12.13 4.50 -4.71
N PHE A 115 12.26 4.89 -5.99
CA PHE A 115 12.91 6.14 -6.38
C PHE A 115 12.07 7.36 -5.97
N ALA A 116 12.72 8.49 -5.74
CA ALA A 116 12.07 9.75 -5.39
C ALA A 116 12.35 10.85 -6.47
N PRO A 117 11.96 10.64 -7.73
CA PRO A 117 12.23 11.61 -8.80
C PRO A 117 11.32 12.83 -8.71
N ALA A 118 11.81 13.98 -9.16
CA ALA A 118 11.01 15.20 -9.29
C ALA A 118 10.15 15.16 -10.57
N LEU A 119 9.18 14.24 -10.63
CA LEU A 119 8.16 14.18 -11.66
C LEU A 119 7.09 15.24 -11.38
N LYS A 120 6.36 15.69 -12.40
CA LYS A 120 5.49 16.87 -12.32
C LYS A 120 4.11 16.58 -11.72
N SER A 121 3.70 15.31 -11.71
CA SER A 121 2.38 14.88 -11.23
C SER A 121 2.34 13.38 -10.95
N ASP A 122 1.31 12.94 -10.24
CA ASP A 122 1.02 11.52 -10.01
C ASP A 122 0.81 10.75 -11.33
N GLU A 123 0.13 11.36 -12.31
CA GLU A 123 -0.06 10.73 -13.62
C GLU A 123 1.28 10.55 -14.35
N GLU A 124 2.21 11.51 -14.31
CA GLU A 124 3.53 11.35 -14.91
C GLU A 124 4.31 10.22 -14.22
N ALA A 125 4.13 10.01 -12.92
CA ALA A 125 4.72 8.87 -12.21
C ALA A 125 4.18 7.54 -12.76
N ILE A 126 2.86 7.39 -12.89
CA ILE A 126 2.23 6.21 -13.47
C ILE A 126 2.73 5.97 -14.91
N GLU A 127 2.72 7.00 -15.74
CA GLU A 127 3.15 6.89 -17.14
C GLU A 127 4.63 6.51 -17.27
N THR A 128 5.50 7.05 -16.40
CA THR A 128 6.92 6.69 -16.36
C THR A 128 7.14 5.25 -15.93
N ILE A 129 6.35 4.75 -14.97
CA ILE A 129 6.37 3.33 -14.58
C ILE A 129 5.93 2.44 -15.74
N LEU A 130 4.85 2.79 -16.43
CA LEU A 130 4.36 2.01 -17.58
C LEU A 130 5.35 2.02 -18.77
N GLU A 131 6.10 3.12 -18.95
CA GLU A 131 7.23 3.18 -19.89
C GLU A 131 8.35 2.22 -19.48
N ALA A 132 8.68 2.15 -18.18
CA ALA A 132 9.69 1.23 -17.65
C ALA A 132 9.28 -0.24 -17.85
N VAL A 133 8.00 -0.57 -17.62
CA VAL A 133 7.44 -1.91 -17.90
C VAL A 133 7.64 -2.29 -19.38
N LYS A 134 7.32 -1.38 -20.30
CA LYS A 134 7.53 -1.60 -21.75
C LYS A 134 9.01 -1.72 -22.10
N LYS A 135 9.88 -0.86 -21.55
CA LYS A 135 11.33 -0.88 -21.78
C LYS A 135 11.96 -2.18 -21.29
N ALA A 136 11.43 -2.78 -20.23
CA ALA A 136 11.85 -4.09 -19.71
C ALA A 136 11.33 -5.26 -20.55
N GLY A 137 10.49 -5.03 -21.57
CA GLY A 137 9.96 -6.04 -22.49
C GLY A 137 8.64 -6.67 -22.06
N TYR A 138 7.92 -6.04 -21.11
CA TYR A 138 6.64 -6.52 -20.61
C TYR A 138 5.46 -5.68 -21.09
N GLU A 139 4.26 -6.26 -21.05
CA GLU A 139 3.02 -5.62 -21.50
C GLU A 139 2.24 -5.03 -20.31
N PRO A 140 2.11 -3.67 -20.21
CA PRO A 140 1.28 -3.03 -19.20
C PRO A 140 -0.18 -3.51 -19.28
N GLY A 141 -0.77 -3.77 -18.13
CA GLY A 141 -2.15 -4.22 -18.04
C GLY A 141 -2.33 -5.74 -18.15
N LYS A 142 -1.37 -6.45 -18.75
CA LYS A 142 -1.37 -7.91 -18.88
C LYS A 142 -0.32 -8.56 -17.97
N ASP A 143 0.94 -8.19 -18.14
CA ASP A 143 2.04 -8.74 -17.34
C ASP A 143 2.17 -8.02 -16.01
N PHE A 144 1.97 -6.70 -16.03
CA PHE A 144 2.04 -5.84 -14.85
C PHE A 144 0.78 -5.02 -14.66
N LYS A 145 0.40 -4.86 -13.40
CA LYS A 145 -0.60 -3.91 -12.91
C LYS A 145 0.06 -2.92 -11.94
N ILE A 146 -0.66 -1.86 -11.63
CA ILE A 146 -0.24 -0.81 -10.69
C ILE A 146 -1.04 -0.96 -9.40
N ALA A 147 -0.37 -0.82 -8.27
CA ALA A 147 -0.97 -0.54 -6.98
C ALA A 147 -0.45 0.80 -6.45
N MET A 148 -1.24 1.48 -5.66
CA MET A 148 -0.89 2.78 -5.09
C MET A 148 -1.26 2.81 -3.61
N ASP A 149 -0.44 3.52 -2.83
CA ASP A 149 -0.82 4.01 -1.51
C ASP A 149 -0.96 5.54 -1.59
N ALA A 150 -2.18 6.02 -1.39
CA ALA A 150 -2.48 7.44 -1.44
C ALA A 150 -2.17 8.14 -0.12
N ALA A 151 -2.27 7.43 1.01
CA ALA A 151 -2.17 7.99 2.36
C ALA A 151 -3.01 9.27 2.52
N SER A 152 -4.27 9.23 2.07
CA SER A 152 -5.11 10.43 1.93
C SER A 152 -5.46 11.10 3.25
N SER A 153 -5.20 10.46 4.39
CA SER A 153 -5.28 11.09 5.71
C SER A 153 -4.34 12.30 5.83
N GLU A 154 -3.21 12.32 5.10
CA GLU A 154 -2.29 13.45 5.02
C GLU A 154 -2.85 14.66 4.22
N TRP A 155 -3.90 14.45 3.45
CA TRP A 155 -4.53 15.50 2.63
C TRP A 155 -5.72 16.16 3.31
N LYS A 156 -6.13 15.67 4.49
CA LYS A 156 -7.27 16.22 5.22
C LYS A 156 -7.07 17.70 5.55
N THR A 157 -8.11 18.47 5.37
CA THR A 157 -8.19 19.84 5.88
C THR A 157 -8.83 19.83 7.26
N GLY A 158 -9.06 20.98 7.88
CA GLY A 158 -9.84 21.04 9.12
C GLY A 158 -11.35 20.75 8.96
N LYS A 159 -11.80 20.40 7.75
CA LYS A 159 -13.21 20.17 7.42
C LYS A 159 -13.41 18.72 6.97
N LYS A 160 -14.37 18.03 7.61
CA LYS A 160 -14.69 16.63 7.28
C LYS A 160 -15.05 16.47 5.80
N GLY A 161 -14.46 15.45 5.15
CA GLY A 161 -14.70 15.13 3.74
C GLY A 161 -14.14 16.18 2.76
N GLU A 162 -13.15 16.96 3.18
CA GLU A 162 -12.42 17.88 2.32
C GLU A 162 -10.93 17.57 2.36
N TYR A 163 -10.35 17.43 1.20
CA TYR A 163 -8.97 17.02 0.95
C TYR A 163 -8.25 18.10 0.16
N LYS A 164 -7.03 18.45 0.55
CA LYS A 164 -6.17 19.36 -0.21
C LYS A 164 -4.85 18.64 -0.50
N LEU A 165 -4.60 18.35 -1.76
CA LEU A 165 -3.36 17.75 -2.20
C LEU A 165 -2.19 18.70 -1.87
N PRO A 166 -1.22 18.29 -1.05
CA PRO A 166 -0.18 19.20 -0.53
C PRO A 166 0.72 19.80 -1.63
N LYS A 167 1.00 19.02 -2.67
CA LYS A 167 1.91 19.42 -3.76
C LYS A 167 1.16 20.10 -4.92
N ALA A 168 0.10 19.48 -5.42
CA ALA A 168 -0.73 20.02 -6.50
C ALA A 168 -1.60 21.20 -6.06
N GLY A 169 -1.91 21.32 -4.76
CA GLY A 169 -2.77 22.38 -4.20
C GLY A 169 -4.25 22.24 -4.55
N THR A 170 -4.64 21.19 -5.27
CA THR A 170 -6.03 20.91 -5.66
C THR A 170 -6.85 20.55 -4.42
N VAL A 171 -8.09 21.06 -4.36
CA VAL A 171 -9.03 20.75 -3.27
C VAL A 171 -10.15 19.88 -3.81
N TYR A 172 -10.46 18.80 -3.11
CA TYR A 172 -11.53 17.86 -3.42
C TYR A 172 -12.47 17.69 -2.24
N THR A 173 -13.75 17.47 -2.53
CA THR A 173 -14.64 16.78 -1.58
C THR A 173 -14.44 15.28 -1.68
N SER A 174 -14.96 14.48 -0.73
CA SER A 174 -14.90 13.00 -0.81
C SER A 174 -15.43 12.48 -2.14
N GLU A 175 -16.56 13.01 -2.63
CA GLU A 175 -17.14 12.61 -3.91
C GLU A 175 -16.25 12.96 -5.11
N GLN A 176 -15.64 14.14 -5.11
CA GLN A 176 -14.71 14.54 -6.16
C GLN A 176 -13.42 13.71 -6.14
N LEU A 177 -12.94 13.32 -4.97
CA LEU A 177 -11.77 12.44 -4.85
C LEU A 177 -12.10 11.01 -5.31
N ILE A 178 -13.30 10.50 -5.00
CA ILE A 178 -13.79 9.23 -5.55
C ILE A 178 -13.86 9.29 -7.09
N ASP A 179 -14.39 10.36 -7.66
CA ASP A 179 -14.42 10.55 -9.11
C ASP A 179 -13.02 10.65 -9.72
N HIS A 180 -12.05 11.21 -9.01
CA HIS A 180 -10.65 11.23 -9.42
C HIS A 180 -10.09 9.80 -9.49
N TRP A 181 -10.29 8.98 -8.45
CA TRP A 181 -9.86 7.57 -8.46
C TRP A 181 -10.51 6.77 -9.59
N LYS A 182 -11.80 6.99 -9.85
CA LYS A 182 -12.50 6.33 -10.96
C LYS A 182 -11.84 6.62 -12.29
N LYS A 183 -11.51 7.89 -12.56
CA LYS A 183 -10.83 8.30 -13.80
C LYS A 183 -9.45 7.66 -13.94
N LEU A 184 -8.68 7.58 -12.86
CA LEU A 184 -7.37 6.92 -12.88
C LEU A 184 -7.49 5.42 -13.15
N VAL A 185 -8.42 4.73 -12.50
CA VAL A 185 -8.69 3.29 -12.70
C VAL A 185 -9.19 2.99 -14.13
N GLU A 186 -9.97 3.89 -14.72
CA GLU A 186 -10.43 3.75 -16.10
C GLU A 186 -9.30 3.98 -17.12
N LYS A 187 -8.37 4.88 -16.81
CA LYS A 187 -7.29 5.27 -17.73
C LYS A 187 -6.08 4.34 -17.64
N TYR A 188 -5.76 3.84 -16.46
CA TYR A 188 -4.53 3.10 -16.18
C TYR A 188 -4.82 1.70 -15.62
N PRO A 189 -3.89 0.74 -15.75
CA PRO A 189 -4.08 -0.63 -15.24
C PRO A 189 -3.91 -0.73 -13.71
N ILE A 190 -4.62 0.11 -12.97
CA ILE A 190 -4.61 0.13 -11.51
C ILE A 190 -5.54 -0.96 -10.99
N ILE A 191 -5.07 -1.77 -10.05
CA ILE A 191 -5.86 -2.86 -9.43
C ILE A 191 -5.91 -2.79 -7.91
N SER A 192 -5.18 -1.87 -7.29
CA SER A 192 -5.20 -1.67 -5.83
C SER A 192 -4.97 -0.21 -5.50
N ILE A 193 -5.77 0.33 -4.58
CA ILE A 193 -5.60 1.65 -3.99
C ILE A 193 -5.70 1.49 -2.48
N GLU A 194 -4.64 1.89 -1.79
CA GLU A 194 -4.54 1.91 -0.35
C GLU A 194 -4.80 3.31 0.16
N ASP A 195 -5.56 3.41 1.25
CA ASP A 195 -5.93 4.64 1.95
C ASP A 195 -6.37 5.78 1.02
N ALA A 196 -7.28 5.41 0.12
CA ALA A 196 -7.83 6.30 -0.91
C ALA A 196 -8.62 7.50 -0.35
N LEU A 197 -9.02 7.45 0.92
CA LEU A 197 -9.69 8.49 1.68
C LEU A 197 -9.18 8.53 3.12
N ASP A 198 -9.46 9.62 3.84
CA ASP A 198 -9.12 9.79 5.26
C ASP A 198 -9.68 8.62 6.11
N GLU A 199 -8.92 8.21 7.10
CA GLU A 199 -9.21 7.13 8.06
C GLU A 199 -10.52 7.34 8.86
N GLU A 200 -11.03 8.56 8.93
CA GLU A 200 -12.30 8.88 9.61
C GLU A 200 -13.45 9.21 8.63
N ASP A 201 -13.20 9.19 7.32
CA ASP A 201 -14.24 9.42 6.31
C ASP A 201 -15.02 8.14 5.95
N TRP A 202 -15.62 7.52 6.97
CA TRP A 202 -16.38 6.26 6.81
C TRP A 202 -17.50 6.33 5.77
N GLU A 203 -18.17 7.49 5.63
CA GLU A 203 -19.21 7.67 4.63
C GLU A 203 -18.64 7.72 3.21
N GLY A 204 -17.49 8.39 3.05
CA GLY A 204 -16.74 8.38 1.79
C GLY A 204 -16.27 6.96 1.42
N TRP A 205 -15.72 6.22 2.39
CA TRP A 205 -15.28 4.84 2.19
C TRP A 205 -16.42 3.90 1.77
N GLN A 206 -17.63 4.05 2.33
CA GLN A 206 -18.80 3.28 1.89
C GLN A 206 -19.12 3.55 0.42
N LYS A 207 -19.16 4.84 0.01
CA LYS A 207 -19.41 5.23 -1.38
C LYS A 207 -18.30 4.71 -2.31
N LEU A 208 -17.04 4.92 -1.95
CA LEU A 208 -15.88 4.46 -2.72
C LEU A 208 -15.95 2.94 -2.94
N THR A 209 -16.24 2.19 -1.88
CA THR A 209 -16.33 0.72 -1.95
C THR A 209 -17.48 0.26 -2.84
N ALA A 210 -18.65 0.92 -2.74
CA ALA A 210 -19.79 0.62 -3.60
C ALA A 210 -19.51 0.89 -5.09
N GLU A 211 -18.68 1.90 -5.41
CA GLU A 211 -18.39 2.30 -6.79
C GLU A 211 -17.21 1.58 -7.44
N LEU A 212 -16.19 1.25 -6.66
CA LEU A 212 -14.92 0.71 -7.17
C LEU A 212 -14.56 -0.68 -6.60
N GLY A 213 -15.20 -1.13 -5.53
CA GLY A 213 -14.81 -2.35 -4.83
C GLY A 213 -14.89 -3.65 -5.67
N ASP A 214 -15.72 -3.68 -6.69
CA ASP A 214 -15.80 -4.80 -7.64
C ASP A 214 -14.70 -4.78 -8.72
N LYS A 215 -14.01 -3.65 -8.86
CA LYS A 215 -13.01 -3.44 -9.93
C LYS A 215 -11.58 -3.46 -9.41
N VAL A 216 -11.36 -2.91 -8.20
CA VAL A 216 -10.04 -2.76 -7.59
C VAL A 216 -10.05 -3.19 -6.13
N GLN A 217 -8.89 -3.60 -5.66
CA GLN A 217 -8.63 -3.78 -4.24
C GLN A 217 -8.58 -2.41 -3.56
N LEU A 218 -9.39 -2.22 -2.53
CA LEU A 218 -9.44 -1.03 -1.69
C LEU A 218 -8.91 -1.42 -0.31
N VAL A 219 -7.66 -1.04 -0.07
CA VAL A 219 -6.91 -1.45 1.12
C VAL A 219 -7.03 -0.38 2.20
N GLY A 220 -7.28 -0.80 3.44
CA GLY A 220 -7.14 0.07 4.59
C GLY A 220 -5.89 -0.32 5.39
N ASP A 221 -4.92 0.58 5.44
CA ASP A 221 -3.84 0.59 6.42
C ASP A 221 -4.19 1.60 7.52
N ASP A 222 -4.14 2.89 7.26
CA ASP A 222 -4.56 3.94 8.21
C ASP A 222 -6.02 3.77 8.65
N LEU A 223 -6.89 3.35 7.72
CA LEU A 223 -8.30 3.10 8.04
C LEU A 223 -8.47 2.07 9.15
N PHE A 224 -7.69 1.01 9.18
CA PHE A 224 -7.85 -0.10 10.10
C PHE A 224 -6.76 -0.20 11.17
N VAL A 225 -5.57 0.34 10.94
CA VAL A 225 -4.38 0.35 11.83
C VAL A 225 -4.13 -0.99 12.53
N THR A 226 -4.34 -2.11 11.80
CA THR A 226 -4.26 -3.48 12.35
C THR A 226 -5.14 -3.68 13.61
N ASN A 227 -6.20 -2.89 13.76
CA ASN A 227 -7.10 -2.90 14.92
C ASN A 227 -8.39 -3.68 14.61
N THR A 228 -8.70 -4.69 15.43
CA THR A 228 -9.84 -5.58 15.21
C THR A 228 -11.20 -4.87 15.35
N GLU A 229 -11.32 -3.83 16.18
CA GLU A 229 -12.55 -3.07 16.34
C GLU A 229 -12.81 -2.16 15.13
N ARG A 230 -11.77 -1.48 14.64
CA ARG A 230 -11.88 -0.69 13.41
C ARG A 230 -12.20 -1.57 12.19
N LEU A 231 -11.56 -2.74 12.10
CA LEU A 231 -11.88 -3.73 11.06
C LEU A 231 -13.32 -4.20 11.12
N ALA A 232 -13.82 -4.56 12.32
CA ALA A 232 -15.21 -4.97 12.52
C ALA A 232 -16.19 -3.85 12.11
N LYS A 233 -15.88 -2.59 12.45
CA LYS A 233 -16.64 -1.42 12.00
C LYS A 233 -16.64 -1.31 10.47
N GLY A 234 -15.48 -1.41 9.82
CA GLY A 234 -15.36 -1.37 8.37
C GLY A 234 -16.17 -2.45 7.67
N ILE A 235 -16.10 -3.69 8.16
CA ILE A 235 -16.91 -4.81 7.65
C ILE A 235 -18.41 -4.50 7.78
N SER A 236 -18.85 -4.01 8.95
CA SER A 236 -20.26 -3.69 9.21
C SER A 236 -20.80 -2.57 8.34
N LEU A 237 -19.94 -1.63 7.95
CA LEU A 237 -20.27 -0.48 7.12
C LEU A 237 -20.05 -0.74 5.62
N GLY A 238 -19.36 -1.82 5.24
CA GLY A 238 -18.98 -2.08 3.85
C GLY A 238 -17.88 -1.14 3.34
N CYS A 239 -16.90 -0.82 4.20
CA CYS A 239 -15.77 0.05 3.89
C CYS A 239 -14.51 -0.76 3.59
N GLY A 240 -13.94 -0.57 2.39
CA GLY A 240 -12.80 -1.34 1.92
C GLY A 240 -13.17 -2.79 1.58
N ASN A 241 -12.25 -3.50 0.96
CA ASN A 241 -12.36 -4.94 0.67
C ASN A 241 -11.08 -5.70 1.01
N SER A 242 -10.08 -5.00 1.52
CA SER A 242 -8.77 -5.52 1.91
C SER A 242 -8.21 -4.74 3.09
N ILE A 243 -7.30 -5.37 3.82
CA ILE A 243 -6.58 -4.76 4.94
C ILE A 243 -5.09 -4.97 4.76
N LEU A 244 -4.30 -3.94 5.05
CA LEU A 244 -2.88 -4.10 5.34
C LEU A 244 -2.70 -4.42 6.82
N THR A 245 -2.02 -5.52 7.11
CA THR A 245 -1.76 -5.96 8.49
C THR A 245 -0.28 -5.88 8.79
N VAL A 246 0.09 -5.04 9.74
CA VAL A 246 1.48 -4.92 10.19
C VAL A 246 1.80 -6.02 11.18
N SER A 247 2.68 -6.95 10.78
CA SER A 247 3.03 -8.16 11.52
C SER A 247 4.53 -8.30 11.81
N TYR A 248 5.28 -7.20 11.78
CA TYR A 248 6.72 -7.17 12.08
C TYR A 248 7.03 -6.30 13.29
N THR A 249 8.20 -6.48 13.90
CA THR A 249 8.54 -5.92 15.22
C THR A 249 9.22 -4.54 15.18
N HIS A 250 9.58 -4.03 14.01
CA HIS A 250 10.19 -2.71 13.84
C HIS A 250 9.18 -1.76 13.20
N LEU A 251 8.20 -1.32 13.98
CA LEU A 251 7.20 -0.34 13.55
C LEU A 251 7.74 1.07 13.71
N ARG A 252 7.40 1.96 12.79
CA ARG A 252 7.60 3.39 12.94
C ARG A 252 6.60 3.95 13.97
N ALA A 253 6.92 5.07 14.60
CA ALA A 253 6.09 5.65 15.67
C ALA A 253 4.66 5.98 15.20
N HIS A 254 4.45 6.27 13.94
CA HIS A 254 3.14 6.59 13.35
C HIS A 254 2.32 5.35 12.93
N GLU A 255 2.91 4.16 12.94
CA GLU A 255 2.24 2.90 12.58
C GLU A 255 1.62 2.18 13.79
N THR A 256 1.67 2.79 14.95
CA THR A 256 1.15 2.24 16.21
C THR A 256 -0.13 2.91 16.66
#